data_59ba4b54de24d313e539888e37c1d618
#
_entry.id   59ba4b54de24d313e539888e37c1d618
#
_cell.length_a   1.000
_cell.length_b   1.000
_cell.length_c   1.000
_cell.angle_alpha   90.00
_cell.angle_beta   90.00
_cell.angle_gamma   90.00
#
_symmetry.space_group_name_H-M   'P 1'
#
loop_
_entity.id
_entity.type
_entity.pdbx_description
1 polymer ?
#
loop_
_entity_poly.entity_id
_entity_poly.type
_entity_poly.pdbx_seq_one_letter_code
_entity_poly.pdbx_strand_id
1 'polypeptide(L)'
;RAEQYMDFETAEDVGLTDEPMKLQEWWFAFPNTAEKRYHYFMKEYQKLGDRRCRLVIHENTANRIDEVKIGDEFLLPLVGGSHFVGAACTITDCNGFMFRNIRFYSHPEFGFDVRSNRGKMLFDGIALKPRDDAPEQLVSWRDGFHVKDNLDPIVWNNCYLGTIGDDAFNLSCVHLDVTKVEADQKTICAYPAEKGSTRPLAVGDEFVAYDLETGR
;
A
#
# COMPACT_ATOMS: atom_id res chain seq x y z
N ARG A 1 15.35 26.11 -6.29
CA ARG A 1 14.55 26.29 -5.05
C ARG A 1 15.38 25.73 -3.89
N ALA A 2 15.35 26.39 -2.73
CA ALA A 2 15.97 25.82 -1.53
C ALA A 2 15.25 24.53 -1.17
N GLU A 3 15.99 23.51 -0.70
CA GLU A 3 15.38 22.30 -0.21
C GLU A 3 14.51 22.62 0.99
N GLN A 4 13.32 22.04 1.03
CA GLN A 4 12.40 22.18 2.16
C GLN A 4 12.54 20.93 3.03
N TYR A 5 12.60 21.15 4.33
CA TYR A 5 12.78 20.09 5.28
C TYR A 5 11.95 20.32 6.56
N MET A 6 11.73 19.24 7.28
CA MET A 6 11.14 19.25 8.62
C MET A 6 12.07 18.54 9.59
N ASP A 7 12.29 19.12 10.76
CA ASP A 7 13.03 18.48 11.84
C ASP A 7 12.03 17.88 12.83
N PHE A 8 12.27 16.65 13.21
CA PHE A 8 11.44 15.87 14.13
C PHE A 8 12.22 15.43 15.34
N GLU A 9 11.52 15.33 16.45
CA GLU A 9 11.98 14.66 17.66
C GLU A 9 11.07 13.48 17.95
N THR A 10 11.65 12.28 18.12
CA THR A 10 10.90 11.08 18.49
C THR A 10 10.61 11.08 19.99
N ALA A 11 9.42 10.61 20.39
CA ALA A 11 9.00 10.53 21.79
C ALA A 11 9.92 9.61 22.61
N GLU A 12 10.38 8.53 21.98
CA GLU A 12 11.27 7.52 22.56
C GLU A 12 12.52 7.34 21.71
N ASP A 13 13.54 6.71 22.24
CA ASP A 13 14.68 6.22 21.46
C ASP A 13 14.22 5.02 20.62
N VAL A 14 14.00 5.28 19.35
CA VAL A 14 13.53 4.27 18.38
C VAL A 14 14.68 3.67 17.56
N GLY A 15 15.92 3.89 17.99
CA GLY A 15 17.10 3.35 17.32
C GLY A 15 17.29 3.92 15.92
N LEU A 16 17.18 5.24 15.76
CA LEU A 16 17.44 5.90 14.49
C LEU A 16 18.84 5.52 13.98
N THR A 17 18.92 5.03 12.76
CA THR A 17 20.19 4.62 12.13
C THR A 17 20.98 5.84 11.64
N ASP A 18 22.32 5.73 11.61
CA ASP A 18 23.20 6.79 11.10
C ASP A 18 23.21 6.84 9.56
N GLU A 19 22.84 5.74 8.92
CA GLU A 19 22.74 5.71 7.45
C GLU A 19 21.47 6.42 7.01
N PRO A 20 21.56 7.33 6.04
CA PRO A 20 20.38 7.89 5.43
C PRO A 20 19.55 6.73 4.85
N MET A 21 18.38 6.52 5.38
CA MET A 21 17.43 5.62 4.74
C MET A 21 17.23 6.17 3.33
N LYS A 22 17.62 5.39 2.32
CA LYS A 22 17.20 5.68 0.94
C LYS A 22 15.70 5.45 0.91
N LEU A 23 14.98 6.52 1.21
CA LEU A 23 13.55 6.54 1.10
C LEU A 23 13.24 6.30 -0.37
N GLN A 24 12.56 5.21 -0.67
CA GLN A 24 11.99 5.05 -2.00
C GLN A 24 10.99 6.17 -2.21
N GLU A 25 10.69 6.53 -3.45
CA GLU A 25 9.77 7.60 -3.85
C GLU A 25 8.37 7.53 -3.21
N TRP A 26 8.07 6.47 -2.50
CA TRP A 26 6.79 6.14 -1.87
C TRP A 26 6.74 6.36 -0.34
N TRP A 27 7.78 6.88 0.27
CA TRP A 27 7.76 7.10 1.70
C TRP A 27 7.10 8.43 2.01
N PHE A 28 6.18 8.41 2.91
CA PHE A 28 5.41 9.57 3.31
C PHE A 28 5.25 9.62 4.83
N ALA A 29 5.11 10.83 5.34
CA ALA A 29 4.77 11.13 6.71
C ALA A 29 3.33 11.62 6.78
N PHE A 30 2.56 11.12 7.73
CA PHE A 30 1.21 11.59 8.01
C PHE A 30 1.19 12.51 9.21
N PRO A 31 0.56 13.68 9.11
CA PRO A 31 0.23 14.44 10.31
C PRO A 31 -0.79 13.65 11.15
N ASN A 32 -0.48 13.51 12.44
CA ASN A 32 -1.36 12.86 13.41
C ASN A 32 -2.40 13.86 13.95
N THR A 33 -3.19 14.44 13.05
CA THR A 33 -4.27 15.35 13.44
C THR A 33 -5.54 14.94 12.72
N ALA A 34 -6.69 14.98 13.41
CA ALA A 34 -7.98 14.60 12.86
C ALA A 34 -8.41 15.45 11.66
N GLU A 35 -7.83 16.62 11.48
CA GLU A 35 -8.21 17.59 10.45
C GLU A 35 -7.36 17.46 9.16
N LYS A 36 -6.16 16.85 9.25
CA LYS A 36 -5.21 16.77 8.14
C LYS A 36 -5.09 15.33 7.66
N ARG A 37 -5.55 15.07 6.47
CA ARG A 37 -5.54 13.74 5.83
C ARG A 37 -4.61 13.64 4.62
N TYR A 38 -3.64 14.52 4.48
CA TYR A 38 -2.69 14.44 3.40
C TYR A 38 -1.33 13.99 3.92
N HIS A 39 -0.56 13.41 3.04
CA HIS A 39 0.77 12.91 3.31
C HIS A 39 1.82 13.79 2.63
N TYR A 40 3.04 13.73 3.17
CA TYR A 40 4.21 14.36 2.58
C TYR A 40 5.14 13.29 2.05
N PHE A 41 5.48 13.39 0.76
CA PHE A 41 6.52 12.55 0.20
C PHE A 41 7.89 13.03 0.68
N MET A 42 8.72 12.08 1.09
CA MET A 42 10.05 12.35 1.60
C MET A 42 11.09 11.96 0.57
N LYS A 43 12.09 12.82 0.41
CA LYS A 43 13.22 12.61 -0.50
C LYS A 43 14.41 12.01 0.20
N GLU A 44 14.68 12.45 1.42
CA GLU A 44 15.86 12.09 2.18
C GLU A 44 15.58 12.13 3.68
N TYR A 45 16.28 11.30 4.41
CA TYR A 45 16.30 11.27 5.85
C TYR A 45 17.71 11.51 6.34
N GLN A 46 17.87 12.34 7.37
CA GLN A 46 19.14 12.61 8.02
C GLN A 46 19.01 12.48 9.54
N LYS A 47 19.83 11.64 10.15
CA LYS A 47 19.91 11.59 11.62
C LYS A 47 20.64 12.83 12.13
N LEU A 48 20.03 13.55 13.06
CA LEU A 48 20.59 14.75 13.70
C LEU A 48 21.04 14.47 15.15
N GLY A 49 20.64 13.35 15.72
CA GLY A 49 20.92 12.94 17.09
C GLY A 49 20.17 11.66 17.45
N ASP A 50 20.29 11.17 18.67
CA ASP A 50 19.67 9.90 19.08
C ASP A 50 18.16 9.88 18.92
N ARG A 51 17.52 11.02 19.11
CA ARG A 51 16.07 11.18 19.00
C ARG A 51 15.66 12.23 17.98
N ARG A 52 16.57 12.75 17.18
CA ARG A 52 16.29 13.83 16.23
C ARG A 52 16.66 13.43 14.83
N CYS A 53 15.76 13.71 13.93
CA CYS A 53 15.97 13.50 12.48
C CYS A 53 15.45 14.67 11.68
N ARG A 54 15.99 14.80 10.46
CA ARG A 54 15.51 15.73 9.43
C ARG A 54 14.97 14.94 8.27
N LEU A 55 13.80 15.33 7.82
CA LEU A 55 13.18 14.83 6.60
C LEU A 55 13.22 15.90 5.54
N VAL A 56 13.90 15.64 4.43
CA VAL A 56 13.84 16.48 3.25
C VAL A 56 12.59 16.11 2.47
N ILE A 57 11.73 17.09 2.21
CA ILE A 57 10.46 16.88 1.57
C ILE A 57 10.63 16.88 0.05
N HIS A 58 9.98 15.95 -0.61
CA HIS A 58 9.94 15.90 -2.06
C HIS A 58 9.20 17.11 -2.64
N GLU A 59 9.69 17.66 -3.75
CA GLU A 59 9.14 18.88 -4.37
C GLU A 59 7.65 18.80 -4.71
N ASN A 60 7.12 17.59 -4.94
CA ASN A 60 5.70 17.36 -5.23
C ASN A 60 4.77 17.72 -4.06
N THR A 61 5.28 17.69 -2.83
CA THR A 61 4.51 18.00 -1.62
C THR A 61 5.06 19.19 -0.84
N ALA A 62 6.18 19.74 -1.28
CA ALA A 62 6.89 20.82 -0.60
C ALA A 62 6.07 22.12 -0.50
N ASN A 63 5.12 22.33 -1.40
CA ASN A 63 4.23 23.49 -1.36
C ASN A 63 3.25 23.48 -0.16
N ARG A 64 3.16 22.39 0.57
CA ARG A 64 2.30 22.23 1.74
C ARG A 64 3.04 22.38 3.08
N ILE A 65 4.34 22.58 3.03
CA ILE A 65 5.16 22.63 4.26
C ILE A 65 4.73 23.78 5.18
N ASP A 66 4.20 24.87 4.63
CA ASP A 66 3.71 26.03 5.39
C ASP A 66 2.48 25.70 6.24
N GLU A 67 1.82 24.58 6.00
CA GLU A 67 0.68 24.10 6.77
C GLU A 67 1.11 23.40 8.06
N VAL A 68 2.38 23.00 8.15
CA VAL A 68 2.97 22.32 9.31
C VAL A 68 3.40 23.35 10.34
N LYS A 69 3.04 23.11 11.59
CA LYS A 69 3.38 23.99 12.71
C LYS A 69 4.29 23.26 13.71
N ILE A 70 5.11 24.03 14.39
CA ILE A 70 5.87 23.50 15.52
C ILE A 70 4.89 22.98 16.57
N GLY A 71 5.08 21.75 17.00
CA GLY A 71 4.19 21.02 17.90
C GLY A 71 3.21 20.08 17.20
N ASP A 72 3.14 20.09 15.86
CA ASP A 72 2.40 19.07 15.14
C ASP A 72 3.11 17.70 15.29
N GLU A 73 2.32 16.67 15.44
CA GLU A 73 2.81 15.28 15.49
C GLU A 73 2.72 14.64 14.11
N PHE A 74 3.70 13.81 13.80
CA PHE A 74 3.74 13.05 12.55
C PHE A 74 3.99 11.58 12.81
N LEU A 75 3.31 10.74 12.04
CA LEU A 75 3.58 9.31 11.97
C LEU A 75 4.60 9.05 10.87
N LEU A 76 5.68 8.41 11.22
CA LEU A 76 6.77 8.06 10.33
C LEU A 76 6.96 6.53 10.30
N PRO A 77 7.22 5.93 9.13
CA PRO A 77 7.56 4.52 9.09
C PRO A 77 8.98 4.34 9.65
N LEU A 78 9.11 3.54 10.68
CA LEU A 78 10.40 3.15 11.23
C LEU A 78 10.99 1.91 10.54
N VAL A 79 10.72 1.72 9.28
CA VAL A 79 11.26 0.58 8.53
C VAL A 79 12.66 0.93 8.08
N GLY A 80 13.64 0.36 8.77
CA GLY A 80 15.04 0.48 8.40
C GLY A 80 15.35 -0.32 7.14
N GLY A 81 15.90 0.37 6.14
CA GLY A 81 16.45 -0.27 4.95
C GLY A 81 15.53 -0.35 3.75
N SER A 82 16.13 -0.60 2.60
CA SER A 82 15.52 -0.68 1.27
C SER A 82 14.63 -1.91 1.05
N HIS A 83 14.20 -2.57 2.09
CA HIS A 83 13.45 -3.80 1.98
C HIS A 83 11.97 -3.54 2.20
N PHE A 84 11.22 -3.74 1.14
CA PHE A 84 9.80 -3.96 1.19
C PHE A 84 9.53 -5.12 2.16
N VAL A 85 8.87 -4.87 3.24
CA VAL A 85 8.59 -5.92 4.26
C VAL A 85 7.48 -6.84 3.77
N GLY A 86 6.73 -6.41 2.76
CA GLY A 86 5.59 -7.14 2.22
C GLY A 86 4.33 -7.01 3.10
N ALA A 87 3.35 -7.87 2.84
CA ALA A 87 2.11 -7.92 3.60
C ALA A 87 2.25 -8.72 4.90
N ALA A 88 1.41 -8.43 5.88
CA ALA A 88 1.26 -9.28 7.07
C ALA A 88 0.81 -10.70 6.67
N CYS A 89 0.00 -10.80 5.64
CA CYS A 89 -0.41 -12.07 5.05
C CYS A 89 -0.47 -11.96 3.52
N THR A 90 0.32 -12.78 2.84
CA THR A 90 0.29 -12.92 1.39
C THR A 90 -0.43 -14.22 1.00
N ILE A 91 -1.40 -14.12 0.09
CA ILE A 91 -2.21 -15.24 -0.39
C ILE A 91 -2.15 -15.22 -1.91
N THR A 92 -1.45 -16.17 -2.48
CA THR A 92 -1.18 -16.20 -3.93
C THR A 92 -1.42 -17.60 -4.48
N ASP A 93 -2.00 -17.66 -5.68
CA ASP A 93 -2.21 -18.89 -6.47
C ASP A 93 -2.98 -20.01 -5.73
N CYS A 94 -3.87 -19.62 -4.81
CA CYS A 94 -4.71 -20.56 -4.09
C CYS A 94 -5.99 -20.90 -4.88
N ASN A 95 -6.47 -22.11 -4.70
CA ASN A 95 -7.78 -22.53 -5.18
C ASN A 95 -8.74 -22.68 -4.01
N GLY A 96 -9.34 -21.54 -3.62
CA GLY A 96 -10.21 -21.42 -2.45
C GLY A 96 -9.45 -21.32 -1.14
N PHE A 97 -9.92 -20.42 -0.29
CA PHE A 97 -9.41 -20.27 1.06
C PHE A 97 -10.48 -19.65 1.99
N MET A 98 -10.24 -19.80 3.27
CA MET A 98 -11.07 -19.18 4.30
C MET A 98 -10.20 -18.74 5.47
N PHE A 99 -10.30 -17.46 5.80
CA PHE A 99 -9.72 -16.87 7.00
C PHE A 99 -10.82 -16.45 7.96
N ARG A 100 -10.71 -16.86 9.22
CA ARG A 100 -11.69 -16.51 10.24
C ARG A 100 -11.06 -16.00 11.51
N ASN A 101 -11.70 -14.97 12.10
CA ASN A 101 -11.37 -14.46 13.43
C ASN A 101 -9.89 -14.09 13.58
N ILE A 102 -9.35 -13.39 12.58
CA ILE A 102 -7.97 -12.91 12.59
C ILE A 102 -7.94 -11.43 12.95
N ARG A 103 -7.03 -11.05 13.83
CA ARG A 103 -6.79 -9.67 14.20
C ARG A 103 -5.34 -9.31 13.98
N PHE A 104 -5.11 -8.25 13.22
CA PHE A 104 -3.82 -7.58 13.11
C PHE A 104 -3.85 -6.26 13.87
N TYR A 105 -2.81 -6.02 14.64
CA TYR A 105 -2.70 -4.83 15.48
C TYR A 105 -1.81 -3.77 14.86
N SER A 106 -0.76 -4.17 14.18
CA SER A 106 0.16 -3.28 13.48
C SER A 106 0.94 -4.04 12.41
N HIS A 107 1.13 -3.41 11.25
CA HIS A 107 1.98 -3.91 10.18
C HIS A 107 2.54 -2.75 9.36
N PRO A 108 3.83 -2.79 8.96
CA PRO A 108 4.48 -1.67 8.27
C PRO A 108 4.10 -1.51 6.79
N GLU A 109 3.42 -2.48 6.19
CA GLU A 109 3.02 -2.48 4.77
C GLU A 109 1.54 -2.81 4.61
N PHE A 110 1.18 -3.76 3.73
CA PHE A 110 -0.19 -4.21 3.55
C PHE A 110 -0.66 -5.12 4.70
N GLY A 111 -1.92 -5.04 5.08
CA GLY A 111 -2.52 -6.04 5.95
C GLY A 111 -2.59 -7.39 5.24
N PHE A 112 -3.28 -7.44 4.11
CA PHE A 112 -3.38 -8.61 3.24
C PHE A 112 -2.97 -8.25 1.82
N ASP A 113 -2.12 -9.08 1.20
CA ASP A 113 -1.83 -9.06 -0.23
C ASP A 113 -2.42 -10.33 -0.86
N VAL A 114 -3.48 -10.17 -1.67
CA VAL A 114 -4.30 -11.28 -2.17
C VAL A 114 -4.26 -11.28 -3.69
N ARG A 115 -3.51 -12.20 -4.28
CA ARG A 115 -3.23 -12.16 -5.72
C ARG A 115 -3.47 -13.48 -6.41
N SER A 116 -4.00 -13.41 -7.63
CA SER A 116 -4.03 -14.55 -8.57
C SER A 116 -4.74 -15.79 -8.04
N ASN A 117 -5.70 -15.63 -7.15
CA ASN A 117 -6.43 -16.73 -6.55
C ASN A 117 -7.70 -17.08 -7.35
N ARG A 118 -8.15 -18.31 -7.19
CA ARG A 118 -9.38 -18.87 -7.77
C ARG A 118 -10.22 -19.53 -6.69
N GLY A 119 -11.44 -19.91 -7.05
CA GLY A 119 -12.35 -20.63 -6.18
C GLY A 119 -12.94 -19.76 -5.08
N LYS A 120 -13.60 -20.38 -4.12
CA LYS A 120 -14.30 -19.67 -3.05
C LYS A 120 -13.32 -19.03 -2.07
N MET A 121 -13.37 -17.73 -1.95
CA MET A 121 -12.52 -16.94 -1.07
C MET A 121 -13.37 -16.24 -0.01
N LEU A 122 -13.04 -16.45 1.26
CA LEU A 122 -13.81 -15.89 2.38
C LEU A 122 -12.90 -15.32 3.46
N PHE A 123 -13.12 -14.07 3.80
CA PHE A 123 -12.63 -13.43 5.01
C PHE A 123 -13.82 -13.18 5.94
N ASP A 124 -13.80 -13.79 7.13
CA ASP A 124 -14.90 -13.72 8.11
C ASP A 124 -14.37 -13.33 9.49
N GLY A 125 -14.83 -12.21 10.02
CA GLY A 125 -14.39 -11.70 11.31
C GLY A 125 -12.93 -11.23 11.32
N ILE A 126 -12.47 -10.61 10.24
CA ILE A 126 -11.12 -10.02 10.17
C ILE A 126 -11.15 -8.63 10.79
N ALA A 127 -10.22 -8.35 11.69
CA ALA A 127 -10.06 -7.02 12.27
C ALA A 127 -8.65 -6.48 12.06
N LEU A 128 -8.54 -5.44 11.29
CA LEU A 128 -7.36 -4.57 11.20
C LEU A 128 -7.62 -3.39 12.14
N LYS A 129 -7.10 -3.46 13.35
CA LYS A 129 -7.37 -2.46 14.40
C LYS A 129 -6.20 -2.44 15.38
N PRO A 130 -5.67 -1.25 15.77
CA PRO A 130 -4.68 -1.15 16.85
C PRO A 130 -5.23 -1.77 18.14
N ARG A 131 -4.34 -2.14 19.04
CA ARG A 131 -4.76 -2.52 20.38
C ARG A 131 -5.33 -1.29 21.10
N ASP A 132 -6.33 -1.49 21.94
CA ASP A 132 -6.97 -0.38 22.66
C ASP A 132 -6.03 0.28 23.69
N ASP A 133 -4.97 -0.44 24.10
CA ASP A 133 -3.96 -0.02 25.09
C ASP A 133 -2.60 0.34 24.48
N ALA A 134 -2.53 0.44 23.16
CA ALA A 134 -1.28 0.64 22.46
C ALA A 134 -1.19 2.04 21.84
N PRO A 135 0.04 2.59 21.74
CA PRO A 135 0.26 3.89 21.14
C PRO A 135 0.20 3.89 19.61
N GLU A 136 0.11 2.71 18.98
CA GLU A 136 0.10 2.60 17.52
C GLU A 136 -1.10 3.34 16.93
N GLN A 137 -0.82 4.28 16.06
CA GLN A 137 -1.83 5.10 15.39
C GLN A 137 -2.34 4.46 14.09
N LEU A 138 -1.52 3.61 13.46
CA LEU A 138 -1.85 2.92 12.23
C LEU A 138 -1.69 1.41 12.39
N VAL A 139 -2.63 0.67 11.84
CA VAL A 139 -2.54 -0.80 11.73
C VAL A 139 -1.76 -1.20 10.52
N SER A 140 -1.98 -0.51 9.41
CA SER A 140 -1.28 -0.75 8.15
C SER A 140 -0.79 0.57 7.61
N TRP A 141 0.47 0.61 7.20
CA TRP A 141 1.04 1.81 6.58
C TRP A 141 0.47 2.06 5.19
N ARG A 142 0.21 0.99 4.46
CA ARG A 142 -0.44 0.99 3.17
C ARG A 142 -1.83 0.34 3.27
N ASP A 143 -2.29 -0.33 2.22
CA ASP A 143 -3.64 -0.87 2.12
C ASP A 143 -3.96 -1.89 3.23
N GLY A 144 -5.18 -1.91 3.66
CA GLY A 144 -5.71 -2.99 4.50
C GLY A 144 -5.75 -4.31 3.72
N PHE A 145 -6.40 -4.27 2.56
CA PHE A 145 -6.44 -5.36 1.59
C PHE A 145 -5.94 -4.86 0.22
N HIS A 146 -4.80 -5.37 -0.21
CA HIS A 146 -4.30 -5.18 -1.57
C HIS A 146 -4.67 -6.40 -2.42
N VAL A 147 -5.69 -6.26 -3.25
CA VAL A 147 -6.32 -7.37 -3.96
C VAL A 147 -6.10 -7.22 -5.46
N LYS A 148 -5.41 -8.17 -6.07
CA LYS A 148 -5.02 -8.07 -7.47
C LYS A 148 -5.23 -9.37 -8.23
N ASP A 149 -5.80 -9.28 -9.41
CA ASP A 149 -5.89 -10.39 -10.38
C ASP A 149 -6.57 -11.68 -9.85
N ASN A 150 -7.47 -11.57 -8.89
CA ASN A 150 -8.26 -12.72 -8.47
C ASN A 150 -9.43 -12.96 -9.45
N LEU A 151 -9.70 -14.22 -9.75
CA LEU A 151 -10.60 -14.60 -10.84
C LEU A 151 -12.01 -14.92 -10.36
N ASP A 152 -12.17 -15.23 -9.08
CA ASP A 152 -13.46 -15.54 -8.49
C ASP A 152 -13.83 -14.55 -7.38
N PRO A 153 -15.10 -14.44 -7.03
CA PRO A 153 -15.56 -13.50 -6.01
C PRO A 153 -14.91 -13.73 -4.64
N ILE A 154 -14.52 -12.64 -4.00
CA ILE A 154 -14.06 -12.62 -2.63
C ILE A 154 -15.20 -12.10 -1.75
N VAL A 155 -15.47 -12.77 -0.65
CA VAL A 155 -16.48 -12.38 0.32
C VAL A 155 -15.80 -11.90 1.60
N TRP A 156 -16.13 -10.68 2.02
CA TRP A 156 -15.76 -10.14 3.33
C TRP A 156 -17.01 -10.08 4.20
N ASN A 157 -16.97 -10.78 5.33
CA ASN A 157 -18.07 -10.87 6.27
C ASN A 157 -17.60 -10.48 7.67
N ASN A 158 -18.36 -9.62 8.36
CA ASN A 158 -18.02 -9.14 9.71
C ASN A 158 -16.57 -8.62 9.86
N CYS A 159 -16.03 -7.96 8.83
CA CYS A 159 -14.68 -7.39 8.84
C CYS A 159 -14.69 -5.97 9.37
N TYR A 160 -13.65 -5.62 10.12
CA TYR A 160 -13.39 -4.27 10.59
C TYR A 160 -12.02 -3.80 10.10
N LEU A 161 -11.97 -2.67 9.41
CA LEU A 161 -10.75 -2.02 8.96
C LEU A 161 -10.73 -0.58 9.47
N GLY A 162 -9.81 -0.31 10.36
CA GLY A 162 -9.65 1.02 10.94
C GLY A 162 -8.20 1.46 10.97
N THR A 163 -7.97 2.76 10.91
CA THR A 163 -6.64 3.37 10.99
C THR A 163 -5.65 2.80 9.96
N ILE A 164 -6.12 2.68 8.72
CA ILE A 164 -5.32 2.30 7.56
C ILE A 164 -4.70 3.56 6.96
N GLY A 165 -3.42 3.50 6.63
CA GLY A 165 -2.66 4.63 6.12
C GLY A 165 -2.96 4.99 4.67
N ASP A 166 -3.43 4.03 3.88
CA ASP A 166 -3.81 4.19 2.49
C ASP A 166 -5.23 3.64 2.28
N ASP A 167 -5.49 2.81 1.29
CA ASP A 167 -6.81 2.26 1.00
C ASP A 167 -7.21 1.15 1.98
N ALA A 168 -8.45 1.17 2.47
CA ALA A 168 -8.99 0.02 3.20
C ALA A 168 -9.05 -1.21 2.29
N PHE A 169 -9.48 -1.02 1.03
CA PHE A 169 -9.51 -2.00 -0.04
C PHE A 169 -8.98 -1.40 -1.33
N ASN A 170 -7.89 -1.92 -1.83
CA ASN A 170 -7.39 -1.65 -3.17
C ASN A 170 -7.71 -2.87 -4.05
N LEU A 171 -8.73 -2.75 -4.88
CA LEU A 171 -9.19 -3.82 -5.76
C LEU A 171 -8.80 -3.50 -7.19
N SER A 172 -7.91 -4.26 -7.76
CA SER A 172 -7.41 -4.01 -9.10
C SER A 172 -7.19 -5.28 -9.91
N CYS A 173 -7.10 -5.14 -11.21
CA CYS A 173 -6.62 -6.18 -12.11
C CYS A 173 -5.63 -5.57 -13.11
N VAL A 174 -4.69 -6.37 -13.54
CA VAL A 174 -3.81 -6.00 -14.65
C VAL A 174 -4.56 -6.23 -15.95
N HIS A 175 -4.69 -5.18 -16.74
CA HIS A 175 -5.25 -5.31 -18.08
C HIS A 175 -4.22 -5.92 -19.04
N LEU A 176 -4.71 -6.44 -20.15
CA LEU A 176 -3.90 -6.96 -21.23
C LEU A 176 -3.93 -5.99 -22.40
N ASP A 177 -2.77 -5.55 -22.85
CA ASP A 177 -2.64 -4.74 -24.05
C ASP A 177 -2.71 -5.65 -25.28
N VAL A 178 -3.74 -5.49 -26.09
CA VAL A 178 -3.88 -6.21 -27.36
C VAL A 178 -2.89 -5.63 -28.36
N THR A 179 -1.93 -6.43 -28.78
CA THR A 179 -0.89 -6.02 -29.72
C THR A 179 -1.13 -6.45 -31.14
N LYS A 180 -1.94 -7.49 -31.34
CA LYS A 180 -2.28 -8.02 -32.64
C LYS A 180 -3.60 -8.77 -32.62
N VAL A 181 -4.38 -8.59 -33.67
CA VAL A 181 -5.49 -9.46 -34.04
C VAL A 181 -5.08 -10.26 -35.27
N GLU A 182 -5.16 -11.56 -35.21
CA GLU A 182 -4.78 -12.42 -36.32
C GLU A 182 -5.81 -12.33 -37.47
N ALA A 183 -5.41 -12.77 -38.65
CA ALA A 183 -6.24 -12.69 -39.85
C ALA A 183 -7.55 -13.52 -39.77
N ASP A 184 -7.61 -14.49 -38.86
CA ASP A 184 -8.82 -15.28 -38.59
C ASP A 184 -9.87 -14.50 -37.78
N GLN A 185 -9.51 -13.32 -37.27
CA GLN A 185 -10.32 -12.46 -36.39
C GLN A 185 -10.85 -13.18 -35.12
N LYS A 186 -10.23 -14.29 -34.75
CA LYS A 186 -10.58 -15.08 -33.56
C LYS A 186 -9.42 -15.21 -32.58
N THR A 187 -8.21 -14.99 -33.08
CA THR A 187 -6.98 -15.07 -32.28
C THR A 187 -6.44 -13.66 -32.03
N ILE A 188 -6.20 -13.35 -30.79
CA ILE A 188 -5.56 -12.10 -30.36
C ILE A 188 -4.24 -12.41 -29.65
N CYS A 189 -3.25 -11.55 -29.84
CA CYS A 189 -2.02 -11.54 -29.05
C CYS A 189 -2.09 -10.36 -28.08
N ALA A 190 -1.87 -10.62 -26.82
CA ALA A 190 -1.90 -9.60 -25.78
C ALA A 190 -0.81 -9.83 -24.74
N TYR A 191 -0.38 -8.76 -24.08
CA TYR A 191 0.60 -8.78 -23.00
C TYR A 191 0.03 -8.12 -21.75
N PRO A 192 0.41 -8.58 -20.53
CA PRO A 192 0.12 -7.85 -19.32
C PRO A 192 0.73 -6.44 -19.38
N ALA A 193 -0.07 -5.41 -19.09
CA ALA A 193 0.41 -4.03 -19.09
C ALA A 193 1.47 -3.78 -17.99
N GLU A 194 1.42 -4.51 -16.89
CA GLU A 194 2.44 -4.47 -15.85
C GLU A 194 3.52 -5.53 -16.11
N LYS A 195 4.76 -5.06 -16.25
CA LYS A 195 5.91 -5.94 -16.43
C LYS A 195 6.08 -6.87 -15.22
N GLY A 196 6.14 -8.17 -15.48
CA GLY A 196 6.30 -9.18 -14.44
C GLY A 196 5.01 -9.62 -13.76
N SER A 197 3.87 -9.08 -14.17
CA SER A 197 2.57 -9.62 -13.75
C SER A 197 2.30 -10.93 -14.47
N THR A 198 2.01 -11.97 -13.68
CA THR A 198 1.59 -13.28 -14.18
C THR A 198 0.11 -13.45 -13.86
N ARG A 199 -0.76 -12.92 -14.72
CA ARG A 199 -2.18 -13.22 -14.56
C ARG A 199 -2.42 -14.69 -14.91
N PRO A 200 -2.97 -15.50 -14.01
CA PRO A 200 -3.30 -16.88 -14.32
C PRO A 200 -4.53 -16.90 -15.25
N LEU A 201 -4.28 -17.12 -16.53
CA LEU A 201 -5.33 -17.29 -17.53
C LEU A 201 -5.66 -18.77 -17.67
N ALA A 202 -6.94 -19.08 -17.86
CA ALA A 202 -7.40 -20.43 -18.14
C ALA A 202 -8.35 -20.46 -19.33
N VAL A 203 -8.46 -21.63 -19.94
CA VAL A 203 -9.46 -21.87 -20.98
C VAL A 203 -10.85 -21.66 -20.40
N GLY A 204 -11.64 -20.79 -21.04
CA GLY A 204 -12.97 -20.44 -20.59
C GLY A 204 -13.06 -19.13 -19.81
N ASP A 205 -11.93 -18.45 -19.53
CA ASP A 205 -11.95 -17.10 -18.97
C ASP A 205 -12.60 -16.13 -19.97
N GLU A 206 -13.42 -15.23 -19.45
CA GLU A 206 -14.07 -14.20 -20.25
C GLU A 206 -13.31 -12.88 -20.13
N PHE A 207 -13.23 -12.14 -21.22
CA PHE A 207 -12.57 -10.86 -21.31
C PHE A 207 -13.52 -9.80 -21.82
N VAL A 208 -13.37 -8.60 -21.28
CA VAL A 208 -14.02 -7.42 -21.84
C VAL A 208 -12.93 -6.61 -22.55
N ALA A 209 -13.14 -6.33 -23.82
CA ALA A 209 -12.25 -5.45 -24.58
C ALA A 209 -12.75 -4.02 -24.48
N TYR A 210 -11.82 -3.10 -24.28
CA TYR A 210 -12.07 -1.67 -24.29
C TYR A 210 -11.22 -1.01 -25.36
N ASP A 211 -11.82 -0.12 -26.11
CA ASP A 211 -11.09 0.82 -26.94
C ASP A 211 -10.54 1.95 -26.05
N LEU A 212 -9.23 2.18 -26.13
CA LEU A 212 -8.54 3.16 -25.26
C LEU A 212 -8.94 4.62 -25.57
N GLU A 213 -9.38 4.92 -26.80
CA GLU A 213 -9.79 6.25 -27.19
C GLU A 213 -11.23 6.57 -26.75
N THR A 214 -12.10 5.59 -26.81
CA THR A 214 -13.53 5.77 -26.53
C THR A 214 -13.96 5.29 -25.16
N GLY A 215 -13.16 4.45 -24.49
CA GLY A 215 -13.49 3.83 -23.21
C GLY A 215 -14.64 2.81 -23.30
N ARG A 216 -14.90 2.27 -24.49
CA ARG A 216 -16.00 1.33 -24.76
C ARG A 216 -15.53 0.06 -25.43
#